data_4e0105b794bf0efdb5cdd3607c9addfa
#
_entry.id   4e0105b794bf0efdb5cdd3607c9addfa
#
_cell.length_a   1.000
_cell.length_b   1.000
_cell.length_c   1.000
_cell.angle_alpha   90.00
_cell.angle_beta   90.00
_cell.angle_gamma   90.00
#
_symmetry.space_group_name_H-M   'P 1'
#
loop_
_entity.id
_entity.type
_entity.pdbx_description
1 polymer ?
#
loop_
_entity_poly.entity_id
_entity_poly.type
_entity_poly.pdbx_seq_one_letter_code
_entity_poly.pdbx_strand_id
1 'polypeptide(L)'
;MTTVLVALGGGLGAVLRYLVDGALRARLSFWGTALINVSGSFVLGLLAGAVAGGGLGGTALAVLGTGVCGGYTTFSTATVETLTLLRDKRYRDGAVYGLVTLGASVVAVWGGYALGAL
;
A
#
# COMPACT_ATOMS: atom_id res chain seq x y z
N MET A 1 16.83 16.53 -8.17
CA MET A 1 15.40 16.78 -8.51
C MET A 1 14.50 15.57 -8.25
N THR A 2 14.92 14.37 -8.64
CA THR A 2 14.16 13.15 -8.37
C THR A 2 13.87 12.94 -6.88
N THR A 3 14.87 13.17 -6.02
CA THR A 3 14.69 13.04 -4.57
C THR A 3 13.60 13.98 -4.04
N VAL A 4 13.56 15.21 -4.53
CA VAL A 4 12.54 16.20 -4.15
C VAL A 4 11.17 15.73 -4.62
N LEU A 5 11.07 15.22 -5.86
CA LEU A 5 9.80 14.72 -6.40
C LEU A 5 9.31 13.48 -5.65
N VAL A 6 10.21 12.58 -5.26
CA VAL A 6 9.86 11.42 -4.44
C VAL A 6 9.32 11.88 -3.07
N ALA A 7 9.98 12.86 -2.45
CA ALA A 7 9.54 13.39 -1.16
C ALA A 7 8.16 14.05 -1.25
N LEU A 8 7.94 14.85 -2.29
CA LEU A 8 6.62 15.46 -2.53
C LEU A 8 5.56 14.41 -2.82
N GLY A 9 5.92 13.40 -3.62
CA GLY A 9 5.03 12.25 -3.87
C GLY A 9 4.67 11.51 -2.60
N GLY A 10 5.63 11.32 -1.70
CA GLY A 10 5.39 10.69 -0.40
C GLY A 10 4.42 11.48 0.45
N GLY A 11 4.57 12.80 0.48
CA GLY A 11 3.63 13.67 1.16
C GLY A 11 2.21 13.57 0.58
N LEU A 12 2.11 13.58 -0.74
CA LEU A 12 0.82 13.41 -1.42
C LEU A 12 0.20 12.04 -1.10
N GLY A 13 1.00 10.98 -1.15
CA GLY A 13 0.53 9.64 -0.79
C GLY A 13 0.02 9.56 0.64
N ALA A 14 0.72 10.20 1.58
CA ALA A 14 0.30 10.25 2.98
C ALA A 14 -1.01 11.00 3.16
N VAL A 15 -1.22 12.09 2.43
CA VAL A 15 -2.49 12.83 2.45
C VAL A 15 -3.61 11.96 1.90
N LEU A 16 -3.38 11.27 0.78
CA LEU A 16 -4.37 10.35 0.20
C LEU A 16 -4.73 9.24 1.18
N ARG A 17 -3.72 8.66 1.86
CA ARG A 17 -3.97 7.64 2.88
C ARG A 17 -4.85 8.18 4.00
N TYR A 18 -4.55 9.38 4.49
CA TYR A 18 -5.34 10.01 5.54
C TYR A 18 -6.81 10.16 5.13
N LEU A 19 -7.04 10.64 3.91
CA LEU A 19 -8.39 10.85 3.41
C LEU A 19 -9.13 9.52 3.20
N VAL A 20 -8.48 8.54 2.60
CA VAL A 20 -9.07 7.21 2.34
C VAL A 20 -9.33 6.49 3.66
N ASP A 21 -8.38 6.51 4.60
CA ASP A 21 -8.54 5.89 5.90
C ASP A 21 -9.72 6.49 6.65
N GLY A 22 -9.84 7.81 6.64
CA GLY A 22 -10.96 8.49 7.27
C GLY A 22 -12.31 8.08 6.67
N ALA A 23 -12.37 7.90 5.35
CA ALA A 23 -13.60 7.48 4.67
C ALA A 23 -13.96 6.01 4.95
N LEU A 24 -12.94 5.14 5.11
CA LEU A 24 -13.17 3.71 5.26
C LEU A 24 -13.34 3.26 6.72
N ARG A 25 -12.77 4.00 7.66
CA ARG A 25 -12.68 3.56 9.05
C ARG A 25 -14.05 3.31 9.69
N ALA A 26 -15.04 4.13 9.34
CA ALA A 26 -16.39 3.99 9.88
C ALA A 26 -17.08 2.68 9.46
N ARG A 27 -16.73 2.15 8.28
CA ARG A 27 -17.35 0.95 7.72
C ARG A 27 -16.50 -0.30 7.91
N LEU A 28 -15.18 -0.17 7.74
CA LEU A 28 -14.28 -1.32 7.68
C LEU A 28 -13.41 -1.47 8.93
N SER A 29 -13.42 -0.48 9.84
CA SER A 29 -12.56 -0.50 11.02
C SER A 29 -11.10 -0.73 10.61
N PHE A 30 -10.40 -1.67 11.27
CA PHE A 30 -9.00 -1.96 10.94
C PHE A 30 -8.80 -2.52 9.53
N TRP A 31 -9.82 -3.10 8.91
CA TRP A 31 -9.72 -3.63 7.54
C TRP A 31 -9.51 -2.53 6.50
N GLY A 32 -9.80 -1.27 6.83
CA GLY A 32 -9.47 -0.14 5.97
C GLY A 32 -7.98 -0.03 5.67
N THR A 33 -7.12 -0.26 6.67
CA THR A 33 -5.67 -0.28 6.47
C THR A 33 -5.24 -1.41 5.53
N ALA A 34 -5.85 -2.59 5.67
CA ALA A 34 -5.58 -3.70 4.76
C ALA A 34 -5.90 -3.32 3.31
N LEU A 35 -7.05 -2.69 3.08
CA LEU A 35 -7.45 -2.25 1.75
C LEU A 35 -6.48 -1.19 1.19
N ILE A 36 -6.04 -0.25 2.02
CA ILE A 36 -5.05 0.75 1.63
C ILE A 36 -3.76 0.07 1.18
N ASN A 37 -3.25 -0.87 1.96
CA ASN A 37 -2.00 -1.56 1.65
C ASN A 37 -2.14 -2.44 0.40
N VAL A 38 -3.25 -3.14 0.25
CA VAL A 38 -3.50 -3.98 -0.93
C VAL A 38 -3.63 -3.13 -2.19
N SER A 39 -4.42 -2.05 -2.14
CA SER A 39 -4.61 -1.17 -3.31
C SER A 39 -3.32 -0.45 -3.69
N GLY A 40 -2.56 0.04 -2.71
CA GLY A 40 -1.27 0.68 -2.97
C GLY A 40 -0.25 -0.29 -3.54
N SER A 41 -0.23 -1.52 -3.04
CA SER A 41 0.64 -2.58 -3.55
C SER A 41 0.29 -2.96 -4.99
N PHE A 42 -0.99 -3.03 -5.32
CA PHE A 42 -1.44 -3.30 -6.69
C PHE A 42 -0.96 -2.19 -7.65
N VAL A 43 -1.15 -0.93 -7.28
CA VAL A 43 -0.71 0.20 -8.11
C VAL A 43 0.82 0.19 -8.26
N LEU A 44 1.55 -0.09 -7.18
CA LEU A 44 3.00 -0.21 -7.25
C LEU A 44 3.42 -1.31 -8.22
N GLY A 45 2.74 -2.45 -8.18
CA GLY A 45 2.98 -3.56 -9.11
C GLY A 45 2.71 -3.13 -10.55
N LEU A 46 1.60 -2.44 -10.82
CA LEU A 46 1.29 -1.90 -12.15
C LEU A 46 2.40 -1.01 -12.66
N LEU A 47 2.90 -0.10 -11.82
CA LEU A 47 3.96 0.83 -12.21
C LEU A 47 5.27 0.09 -12.51
N ALA A 48 5.64 -0.86 -11.67
CA ALA A 48 6.85 -1.66 -11.87
C ALA A 48 6.74 -2.52 -13.14
N GLY A 49 5.58 -3.11 -13.39
CA GLY A 49 5.32 -3.88 -14.60
C GLY A 49 5.37 -3.00 -15.84
N ALA A 50 4.83 -1.79 -15.78
CA ALA A 50 4.87 -0.84 -16.90
C ALA A 50 6.31 -0.44 -17.24
N VAL A 51 7.18 -0.29 -16.26
CA VAL A 51 8.60 -0.04 -16.50
C VAL A 51 9.25 -1.25 -17.16
N ALA A 52 8.98 -2.44 -16.68
CA ALA A 52 9.54 -3.67 -17.24
C ALA A 52 9.07 -3.90 -18.68
N GLY A 53 7.83 -3.52 -19.01
CA GLY A 53 7.27 -3.61 -20.34
C GLY A 53 7.66 -2.46 -21.27
N GLY A 54 8.43 -1.49 -20.77
CA GLY A 54 8.91 -0.37 -21.59
C GLY A 54 7.93 0.78 -21.77
N GLY A 55 6.75 0.71 -21.13
CA GLY A 55 5.73 1.76 -21.25
C GLY A 55 5.91 2.92 -20.27
N LEU A 56 6.82 2.80 -19.33
CA LEU A 56 7.03 3.82 -18.29
C LEU A 56 8.51 3.91 -17.95
N GLY A 57 8.97 5.11 -17.62
CA GLY A 57 10.36 5.36 -17.26
C GLY A 57 10.64 5.12 -15.77
N GLY A 58 11.92 4.92 -15.43
CA GLY A 58 12.34 4.67 -14.07
C GLY A 58 12.09 5.84 -13.13
N THR A 59 12.18 7.07 -13.62
CA THR A 59 11.87 8.26 -12.81
C THR A 59 10.40 8.28 -12.39
N ALA A 60 9.50 7.94 -13.31
CA ALA A 60 8.08 7.84 -12.99
C ALA A 60 7.84 6.76 -11.93
N LEU A 61 8.50 5.62 -12.02
CA LEU A 61 8.40 4.58 -11.01
C LEU A 61 8.88 5.08 -9.64
N ALA A 62 10.01 5.81 -9.62
CA ALA A 62 10.54 6.36 -8.38
C ALA A 62 9.54 7.33 -7.72
N VAL A 63 9.01 8.27 -8.49
CA VAL A 63 8.11 9.30 -7.95
C VAL A 63 6.75 8.72 -7.56
N LEU A 64 6.12 7.97 -8.46
CA LEU A 64 4.79 7.42 -8.23
C LEU A 64 4.83 6.16 -7.34
N GLY A 65 5.83 5.32 -7.51
CA GLY A 65 5.96 4.09 -6.73
C GLY A 65 6.55 4.33 -5.36
N THR A 66 7.84 4.65 -5.30
CA THR A 66 8.52 4.89 -4.02
C THR A 66 7.92 6.10 -3.30
N GLY A 67 7.59 7.17 -4.05
CA GLY A 67 6.98 8.37 -3.48
C GLY A 67 5.52 8.15 -3.11
N VAL A 68 4.62 8.22 -4.09
CA VAL A 68 3.17 8.23 -3.82
C VAL A 68 2.70 6.92 -3.18
N CYS A 69 3.00 5.77 -3.76
CA CYS A 69 2.58 4.49 -3.19
C CYS A 69 3.26 4.23 -1.86
N GLY A 70 4.53 4.62 -1.71
CA GLY A 70 5.26 4.49 -0.46
C GLY A 70 4.66 5.30 0.68
N GLY A 71 4.21 6.52 0.39
CA GLY A 71 3.51 7.36 1.36
C GLY A 71 2.08 6.92 1.62
N TYR A 72 1.43 6.34 0.63
CA TYR A 72 0.04 5.88 0.74
C TYR A 72 -0.07 4.60 1.58
N THR A 73 0.81 3.63 1.38
CA THR A 73 0.81 2.38 2.16
C THR A 73 1.44 2.59 3.54
N THR A 74 1.13 1.69 4.49
CA THR A 74 1.66 1.82 5.84
C THR A 74 1.89 0.46 6.49
N PHE A 75 3.16 0.16 6.76
CA PHE A 75 3.56 -1.00 7.55
C PHE A 75 3.31 -0.74 9.05
N SER A 76 3.62 0.46 9.53
CA SER A 76 3.53 0.77 10.95
C SER A 76 2.10 0.68 11.48
N THR A 77 1.12 1.25 10.78
CA THR A 77 -0.28 1.19 11.20
C THR A 77 -0.78 -0.26 11.22
N ALA A 78 -0.46 -1.04 10.19
CA ALA A 78 -0.84 -2.46 10.13
C ALA A 78 -0.24 -3.25 11.29
N THR A 79 1.03 -2.97 11.63
CA THR A 79 1.72 -3.63 12.73
C THR A 79 1.09 -3.27 14.07
N VAL A 80 0.82 -1.99 14.32
CA VAL A 80 0.18 -1.53 15.55
C VAL A 80 -1.22 -2.13 15.70
N GLU A 81 -2.00 -2.16 14.63
CA GLU A 81 -3.34 -2.74 14.66
C GLU A 81 -3.29 -4.25 14.94
N THR A 82 -2.34 -4.97 14.34
CA THR A 82 -2.14 -6.39 14.63
C THR A 82 -1.81 -6.60 16.11
N LEU A 83 -0.85 -5.83 16.63
CA LEU A 83 -0.46 -5.92 18.04
C LEU A 83 -1.62 -5.59 18.97
N THR A 84 -2.43 -4.57 18.63
CA THR A 84 -3.58 -4.20 19.43
C THR A 84 -4.60 -5.33 19.50
N LEU A 85 -4.87 -5.99 18.39
CA LEU A 85 -5.76 -7.14 18.36
C LEU A 85 -5.23 -8.28 19.23
N LEU A 86 -3.91 -8.55 19.18
CA LEU A 86 -3.29 -9.60 20.00
C LEU A 86 -3.32 -9.22 21.50
N ARG A 87 -3.08 -7.96 21.83
CA ARG A 87 -3.15 -7.48 23.24
C ARG A 87 -4.55 -7.58 23.80
N ASP A 88 -5.58 -7.36 22.96
CA ASP A 88 -6.97 -7.46 23.37
C ASP A 88 -7.46 -8.91 23.37
N LYS A 89 -6.54 -9.88 23.25
CA LYS A 89 -6.81 -11.31 23.22
C LYS A 89 -7.68 -11.75 22.04
N ARG A 90 -7.74 -10.91 20.99
CA ARG A 90 -8.41 -11.24 19.74
C ARG A 90 -7.40 -11.92 18.81
N TYR A 91 -6.92 -13.10 19.21
CA TYR A 91 -5.81 -13.78 18.54
C TYR A 91 -6.14 -14.18 17.12
N ARG A 92 -7.37 -14.69 16.89
CA ARG A 92 -7.81 -15.06 15.55
C ARG A 92 -7.85 -13.85 14.64
N ASP A 93 -8.46 -12.75 15.10
CA ASP A 93 -8.56 -11.52 14.30
C ASP A 93 -7.17 -10.94 14.02
N GLY A 94 -6.28 -10.93 15.00
CA GLY A 94 -4.91 -10.45 14.80
C GLY A 94 -4.13 -11.28 13.80
N ALA A 95 -4.20 -12.60 13.92
CA ALA A 95 -3.51 -13.50 12.99
C ALA A 95 -4.09 -13.40 11.58
N VAL A 96 -5.41 -13.42 11.44
CA VAL A 96 -6.08 -13.29 10.14
C VAL A 96 -5.77 -11.95 9.51
N TYR A 97 -5.89 -10.86 10.26
CA TYR A 97 -5.61 -9.52 9.76
C TYR A 97 -4.16 -9.39 9.27
N GLY A 98 -3.19 -9.79 10.09
CA GLY A 98 -1.78 -9.69 9.75
C GLY A 98 -1.42 -10.53 8.52
N LEU A 99 -1.85 -11.78 8.51
CA LEU A 99 -1.54 -12.71 7.41
C LEU A 99 -2.26 -12.32 6.11
N VAL A 100 -3.53 -11.96 6.19
CA VAL A 100 -4.31 -11.55 5.01
C VAL A 100 -3.75 -10.25 4.44
N THR A 101 -3.45 -9.27 5.29
CA THR A 101 -2.89 -7.99 4.82
C THR A 101 -1.57 -8.22 4.09
N LEU A 102 -0.66 -9.01 4.67
CA LEU A 102 0.61 -9.32 4.05
C LEU A 102 0.44 -10.13 2.77
N GLY A 103 -0.30 -11.23 2.85
CA GLY A 103 -0.48 -12.14 1.71
C GLY A 103 -1.21 -11.49 0.55
N ALA A 104 -2.29 -10.76 0.83
CA ALA A 104 -3.07 -10.06 -0.20
C ALA A 104 -2.24 -8.93 -0.84
N SER A 105 -1.41 -8.23 -0.06
CA SER A 105 -0.55 -7.19 -0.61
C SER A 105 0.51 -7.77 -1.54
N VAL A 106 1.11 -8.91 -1.19
CA VAL A 106 2.07 -9.61 -2.05
C VAL A 106 1.41 -10.08 -3.34
N VAL A 107 0.25 -10.71 -3.24
CA VAL A 107 -0.52 -11.14 -4.42
C VAL A 107 -0.89 -9.94 -5.29
N ALA A 108 -1.29 -8.83 -4.68
CA ALA A 108 -1.65 -7.60 -5.41
C ALA A 108 -0.45 -7.03 -6.19
N VAL A 109 0.74 -7.02 -5.59
CA VAL A 109 1.96 -6.58 -6.29
C VAL A 109 2.21 -7.46 -7.53
N TRP A 110 2.15 -8.77 -7.37
CA TRP A 110 2.39 -9.69 -8.48
C TRP A 110 1.34 -9.56 -9.58
N GLY A 111 0.06 -9.47 -9.19
CA GLY A 111 -1.03 -9.25 -10.14
C GLY A 111 -0.91 -7.95 -10.88
N GLY A 112 -0.59 -6.87 -10.16
CA GLY A 112 -0.36 -5.56 -10.76
C GLY A 112 0.83 -5.58 -11.72
N TYR A 113 1.93 -6.22 -11.32
CA TYR A 113 3.12 -6.35 -12.16
C TYR A 113 2.79 -7.09 -13.48
N ALA A 114 2.10 -8.20 -13.38
CA ALA A 114 1.72 -8.98 -14.57
C ALA A 114 0.86 -8.16 -15.52
N LEU A 115 -0.11 -7.40 -15.01
CA LEU A 115 -0.96 -6.53 -15.84
C LEU A 115 -0.17 -5.37 -16.42
N GLY A 116 0.67 -4.72 -15.63
CA GLY A 116 1.46 -3.57 -16.09
C GLY A 116 2.48 -3.93 -17.14
N ALA A 117 3.01 -5.17 -17.12
CA ALA A 117 4.00 -5.66 -18.08
C ALA A 117 3.41 -6.00 -19.44
N LEU A 118 2.08 -6.09 -19.56
CA LEU A 118 1.43 -6.30 -20.86
C LEU A 118 1.61 -5.05 -21.72
#